data_c4d3b9dd6be36897264cbc14681d8b5b
#
_entry.id   c4d3b9dd6be36897264cbc14681d8b5b
#
_cell.length_a   1.000
_cell.length_b   1.000
_cell.length_c   1.000
_cell.angle_alpha   90.00
_cell.angle_beta   90.00
_cell.angle_gamma   90.00
#
_symmetry.space_group_name_H-M   'P 1'
#
loop_
_entity.id
_entity.type
_entity.pdbx_description
1 polymer ?
#
loop_
_entity_poly.entity_id
_entity_poly.type
_entity_poly.pdbx_seq_one_letter_code
_entity_poly.pdbx_strand_id
1 'polypeptide(L)'
;AALGAPDSLAGRKDLRPRRDTISLSGEEIKIILETNCFYNINAPMNWSENTFWQSEAIFLSDSNGIVSLKNSPSKGGDYIGIRDMGLFESLKAVSIVNKKHIRDLKNLPLNDVVSYKISVLSDGKLLAKTTFNRFYKNYNINYYDILRDSWQGRLFYEEDKNKKPAIIVLSGSDGGIEKAQNIAMMLSNHGFVTLAISYFGMNNQKSSLDRIPLENIEEALKYIQKLTFVDSAKIGIYGRSKGAEYSLMFLTKYDGIKCAVLNSPSDRVYEGLKGKRNSK
;
A
#
# COMPACT_ATOMS: atom_id res chain seq x y z
N ALA A 1 -9.93 14.49 1.67
CA ALA A 1 -11.08 14.01 0.90
C ALA A 1 -11.43 12.62 1.41
N ALA A 2 -12.61 12.48 2.03
CA ALA A 2 -13.11 11.22 2.55
C ALA A 2 -13.38 10.27 1.38
N LEU A 3 -12.74 9.11 1.37
CA LEU A 3 -13.09 8.01 0.50
C LEU A 3 -14.38 7.40 1.03
N GLY A 4 -15.49 7.66 0.35
CA GLY A 4 -16.78 7.07 0.65
C GLY A 4 -16.73 5.55 0.51
N ALA A 5 -17.23 4.85 1.52
CA ALA A 5 -17.48 3.43 1.45
C ALA A 5 -18.63 3.17 0.47
N PRO A 6 -18.57 2.13 -0.37
CA PRO A 6 -19.72 1.76 -1.17
C PRO A 6 -20.79 1.10 -0.29
N ASP A 7 -21.98 1.70 -0.25
CA ASP A 7 -23.19 1.07 0.24
C ASP A 7 -23.58 -0.09 -0.69
N SER A 8 -23.30 -1.32 -0.27
CA SER A 8 -24.02 -2.50 -0.71
C SER A 8 -23.86 -3.66 0.26
N LEU A 9 -24.62 -3.61 1.35
CA LEU A 9 -24.89 -4.76 2.21
C LEU A 9 -26.34 -5.23 1.98
N ALA A 10 -26.68 -5.62 0.76
CA ALA A 10 -27.88 -6.41 0.48
C ALA A 10 -27.48 -7.88 0.49
N GLY A 11 -27.83 -8.59 1.56
CA GLY A 11 -27.66 -10.05 1.65
C GLY A 11 -27.30 -10.60 3.02
N ARG A 12 -27.66 -9.96 4.12
CA ARG A 12 -27.54 -10.58 5.44
C ARG A 12 -28.83 -11.31 5.81
N LYS A 13 -28.77 -12.66 5.84
CA LYS A 13 -29.70 -13.47 6.62
C LYS A 13 -29.63 -13.03 8.08
N ASP A 14 -30.81 -12.79 8.64
CA ASP A 14 -31.13 -12.41 9.99
C ASP A 14 -30.33 -13.25 11.05
N LEU A 15 -29.22 -12.73 11.51
CA LEU A 15 -28.52 -13.24 12.67
C LEU A 15 -29.09 -12.50 13.89
N ARG A 16 -30.25 -12.95 14.38
CA ARG A 16 -30.74 -12.49 15.68
C ARG A 16 -29.73 -12.94 16.75
N PRO A 17 -29.21 -12.02 17.56
CA PRO A 17 -28.34 -12.42 18.66
C PRO A 17 -29.13 -13.26 19.65
N ARG A 18 -28.54 -14.38 20.10
CA ARG A 18 -29.04 -15.11 21.29
C ARG A 18 -29.15 -14.10 22.44
N ARG A 19 -30.32 -14.11 23.08
CA ARG A 19 -30.67 -13.28 24.23
C ARG A 19 -29.91 -13.71 25.48
N ASP A 20 -28.68 -13.22 25.60
CA ASP A 20 -28.12 -12.88 26.90
C ASP A 20 -27.69 -11.45 26.79
N THR A 21 -28.60 -10.51 26.97
CA THR A 21 -28.35 -9.08 27.03
C THR A 21 -27.58 -8.80 28.31
N ILE A 22 -26.25 -8.87 28.24
CA ILE A 22 -25.39 -8.25 29.24
C ILE A 22 -25.56 -6.75 29.05
N SER A 23 -26.10 -6.07 30.08
CA SER A 23 -26.10 -4.60 30.05
C SER A 23 -24.67 -4.12 30.20
N LEU A 24 -24.12 -3.53 29.17
CA LEU A 24 -22.78 -2.96 29.16
C LEU A 24 -22.80 -1.43 29.41
N SER A 25 -23.87 -0.90 30.02
CA SER A 25 -24.01 0.51 30.30
C SER A 25 -22.97 0.99 31.32
N GLY A 26 -22.15 1.96 30.91
CA GLY A 26 -21.10 2.50 31.77
C GLY A 26 -19.89 1.59 31.99
N GLU A 27 -19.79 0.52 31.24
CA GLU A 27 -18.70 -0.44 31.35
C GLU A 27 -17.46 -0.01 30.55
N GLU A 28 -16.29 -0.39 31.05
CA GLU A 28 -15.04 -0.22 30.32
C GLU A 28 -14.94 -1.27 29.22
N ILE A 29 -14.81 -0.80 27.99
CA ILE A 29 -14.73 -1.62 26.79
C ILE A 29 -13.37 -1.44 26.14
N LYS A 30 -12.60 -2.51 26.09
CA LYS A 30 -11.33 -2.57 25.36
C LYS A 30 -11.57 -3.09 23.96
N ILE A 31 -11.09 -2.35 22.96
CA ILE A 31 -11.16 -2.73 21.55
C ILE A 31 -9.75 -2.92 21.03
N ILE A 32 -9.50 -4.07 20.43
CA ILE A 32 -8.20 -4.44 19.83
C ILE A 32 -8.39 -4.60 18.34
N LEU A 33 -7.55 -3.91 17.55
CA LEU A 33 -7.44 -4.08 16.11
C LEU A 33 -6.15 -4.83 15.79
N GLU A 34 -6.26 -5.90 15.01
CA GLU A 34 -5.17 -6.77 14.63
C GLU A 34 -5.14 -6.97 13.11
N THR A 35 -3.95 -7.06 12.54
CA THR A 35 -3.77 -7.46 11.14
C THR A 35 -2.39 -8.06 10.89
N ASN A 36 -2.32 -9.02 9.98
CA ASN A 36 -1.06 -9.51 9.39
C ASN A 36 -0.73 -8.67 8.16
N CYS A 37 -0.88 -7.37 8.28
CA CYS A 37 -0.75 -6.50 7.15
C CYS A 37 0.71 -6.25 6.82
N PHE A 38 1.02 -6.30 5.56
CA PHE A 38 2.29 -5.89 4.98
C PHE A 38 2.42 -4.36 4.89
N TYR A 39 1.36 -3.66 5.21
CA TYR A 39 1.21 -2.24 4.98
C TYR A 39 1.14 -1.50 6.32
N ASN A 40 2.15 -0.72 6.61
CA ASN A 40 2.08 0.22 7.71
C ASN A 40 1.41 1.50 7.23
N ILE A 41 0.30 1.86 7.81
CA ILE A 41 -0.43 3.08 7.48
C ILE A 41 0.41 4.35 7.73
N ASN A 42 1.31 4.31 8.72
CA ASN A 42 2.23 5.39 9.06
C ASN A 42 3.52 5.39 8.22
N ALA A 43 3.80 4.27 7.54
CA ALA A 43 4.93 4.10 6.65
C ALA A 43 4.55 3.19 5.47
N PRO A 44 3.70 3.66 4.57
CA PRO A 44 3.09 2.85 3.51
C PRO A 44 4.09 2.22 2.56
N MET A 45 5.34 2.61 2.64
CA MET A 45 6.44 2.08 1.84
C MET A 45 7.21 0.94 2.50
N ASN A 46 6.96 0.67 3.78
CA ASN A 46 7.64 -0.39 4.50
C ASN A 46 6.78 -1.64 4.49
N TRP A 47 7.07 -2.52 3.54
CA TRP A 47 6.50 -3.85 3.51
C TRP A 47 7.36 -4.77 4.35
N SER A 48 6.72 -5.52 5.23
CA SER A 48 7.30 -6.73 5.77
C SER A 48 6.26 -7.83 5.66
N GLU A 49 6.52 -8.85 4.87
CA GLU A 49 5.74 -10.07 4.93
C GLU A 49 5.78 -10.59 6.36
N ASN A 50 4.65 -11.04 6.87
CA ASN A 50 4.51 -11.62 8.20
C ASN A 50 4.74 -10.65 9.37
N THR A 51 4.59 -9.35 9.18
CA THR A 51 4.51 -8.43 10.31
C THR A 51 3.11 -8.46 10.89
N PHE A 52 3.02 -8.78 12.17
CA PHE A 52 1.78 -8.69 12.92
C PHE A 52 1.67 -7.29 13.52
N TRP A 53 0.58 -6.63 13.21
CA TRP A 53 0.27 -5.27 13.68
C TRP A 53 -0.89 -5.31 14.64
N GLN A 54 -0.81 -4.54 15.71
CA GLN A 54 -1.87 -4.43 16.70
C GLN A 54 -1.98 -3.00 17.20
N SER A 55 -3.20 -2.61 17.52
CA SER A 55 -3.50 -1.43 18.33
C SER A 55 -4.66 -1.74 19.27
N GLU A 56 -4.73 -1.01 20.37
CA GLU A 56 -5.81 -1.13 21.32
C GLU A 56 -6.29 0.24 21.81
N ALA A 57 -7.56 0.32 22.16
CA ALA A 57 -8.15 1.49 22.79
C ALA A 57 -9.19 1.11 23.82
N ILE A 58 -9.31 1.94 24.85
CA ILE A 58 -10.22 1.73 25.99
C ILE A 58 -11.29 2.81 25.94
N PHE A 59 -12.55 2.40 25.96
CA PHE A 59 -13.70 3.29 25.90
C PHE A 59 -14.60 3.05 27.10
N LEU A 60 -15.44 4.03 27.40
CA LEU A 60 -16.59 3.85 28.28
C LEU A 60 -17.83 3.75 27.39
N SER A 61 -18.62 2.70 27.56
CA SER A 61 -19.91 2.59 26.88
C SER A 61 -20.91 3.62 27.41
N ASP A 62 -21.82 4.06 26.56
CA ASP A 62 -22.89 4.98 26.95
C ASP A 62 -23.99 4.28 27.77
N SER A 63 -25.05 5.02 28.15
CA SER A 63 -26.20 4.50 28.89
C SER A 63 -26.94 3.35 28.18
N ASN A 64 -26.75 3.16 26.88
CA ASN A 64 -27.31 2.10 26.07
C ASN A 64 -26.33 0.94 25.88
N GLY A 65 -25.12 1.00 26.46
CA GLY A 65 -24.08 0.01 26.26
C GLY A 65 -23.36 0.11 24.92
N ILE A 66 -23.39 1.28 24.27
CA ILE A 66 -22.84 1.49 22.94
C ILE A 66 -21.50 2.22 23.03
N VAL A 67 -20.53 1.76 22.23
CA VAL A 67 -19.28 2.46 21.91
C VAL A 67 -19.26 2.74 20.42
N SER A 68 -19.13 4.02 20.04
CA SER A 68 -18.96 4.45 18.66
C SER A 68 -17.49 4.78 18.42
N LEU A 69 -16.80 4.01 17.59
CA LEU A 69 -15.39 4.30 17.23
C LEU A 69 -15.20 5.67 16.60
N LYS A 70 -16.25 6.22 15.99
CA LYS A 70 -16.24 7.53 15.36
C LYS A 70 -16.40 8.68 16.37
N ASN A 71 -17.23 8.49 17.40
CA ASN A 71 -17.71 9.58 18.23
C ASN A 71 -17.36 9.42 19.73
N SER A 72 -17.11 8.18 20.20
CA SER A 72 -16.75 7.95 21.60
C SER A 72 -15.27 8.28 21.84
N PRO A 73 -14.94 9.07 22.88
CA PRO A 73 -13.56 9.31 23.23
C PRO A 73 -12.91 8.05 23.80
N SER A 74 -11.74 7.69 23.28
CA SER A 74 -10.88 6.73 23.95
C SER A 74 -10.32 7.33 25.22
N LYS A 75 -10.35 6.58 26.32
CA LYS A 75 -9.82 6.95 27.64
C LYS A 75 -8.41 6.42 27.89
N GLY A 76 -7.94 5.50 27.03
CA GLY A 76 -6.63 4.88 27.19
C GLY A 76 -6.31 3.90 26.04
N GLY A 77 -5.19 3.21 26.19
CA GLY A 77 -4.64 2.36 25.14
C GLY A 77 -3.62 3.10 24.27
N ASP A 78 -3.64 2.88 22.99
CA ASP A 78 -2.65 3.43 22.06
C ASP A 78 -2.95 4.85 21.59
N TYR A 79 -4.13 5.38 21.92
CA TYR A 79 -4.49 6.78 21.71
C TYR A 79 -5.56 7.24 22.71
N ILE A 80 -5.73 8.55 22.81
CA ILE A 80 -6.71 9.20 23.70
C ILE A 80 -7.54 10.19 22.88
N GLY A 81 -8.82 10.37 23.30
CA GLY A 81 -9.74 11.33 22.69
C GLY A 81 -10.55 10.75 21.53
N ILE A 82 -11.23 11.64 20.80
CA ILE A 82 -12.07 11.28 19.65
C ILE A 82 -11.20 11.25 18.41
N ARG A 83 -11.05 10.06 17.81
CA ARG A 83 -10.32 9.82 16.56
C ARG A 83 -11.01 8.69 15.82
N ASP A 84 -11.70 9.01 14.74
CA ASP A 84 -12.44 8.03 13.92
C ASP A 84 -11.55 6.94 13.30
N MET A 85 -10.28 7.27 13.03
CA MET A 85 -9.27 6.33 12.53
C MET A 85 -8.22 5.95 13.58
N GLY A 86 -8.45 6.26 14.86
CA GLY A 86 -7.46 6.13 15.92
C GLY A 86 -6.82 4.75 16.04
N LEU A 87 -7.62 3.68 15.96
CA LEU A 87 -7.09 2.30 15.96
C LEU A 87 -6.17 2.00 14.78
N PHE A 88 -6.47 2.55 13.60
CA PHE A 88 -5.61 2.38 12.41
C PHE A 88 -4.35 3.21 12.49
N GLU A 89 -4.45 4.45 12.93
CA GLU A 89 -3.32 5.38 13.05
C GLU A 89 -2.32 4.94 14.11
N SER A 90 -2.80 4.25 15.15
CA SER A 90 -1.99 3.78 16.28
C SER A 90 -1.48 2.34 16.13
N LEU A 91 -1.70 1.68 14.98
CA LEU A 91 -1.14 0.36 14.71
C LEU A 91 0.38 0.34 14.87
N LYS A 92 0.87 -0.60 15.67
CA LYS A 92 2.31 -0.86 15.88
C LYS A 92 2.65 -2.31 15.57
N ALA A 93 3.86 -2.51 15.10
CA ALA A 93 4.39 -3.85 14.87
C ALA A 93 4.64 -4.55 16.21
N VAL A 94 3.99 -5.67 16.44
CA VAL A 94 4.15 -6.50 17.65
C VAL A 94 5.12 -7.64 17.40
N SER A 95 5.18 -8.13 16.17
CA SER A 95 6.20 -9.09 15.75
C SER A 95 6.63 -8.79 14.32
N ILE A 96 7.93 -8.85 14.09
CA ILE A 96 8.51 -8.64 12.77
C ILE A 96 9.25 -9.92 12.40
N VAL A 97 8.81 -10.57 11.32
CA VAL A 97 9.53 -11.69 10.73
C VAL A 97 10.38 -11.17 9.58
N ASN A 98 11.63 -11.61 9.51
CA ASN A 98 12.55 -11.20 8.46
C ASN A 98 11.94 -11.41 7.08
N LYS A 99 11.89 -10.34 6.30
CA LYS A 99 11.35 -10.35 4.94
C LYS A 99 12.25 -11.15 4.02
N LYS A 100 11.68 -12.13 3.34
CA LYS A 100 12.31 -12.76 2.19
C LYS A 100 11.90 -11.98 0.94
N HIS A 101 12.86 -11.34 0.27
CA HIS A 101 12.58 -10.67 -1.00
C HIS A 101 12.15 -11.66 -2.08
N ILE A 102 10.98 -11.46 -2.65
CA ILE A 102 10.50 -12.21 -3.79
C ILE A 102 11.05 -11.52 -5.04
N ARG A 103 11.95 -12.22 -5.75
CA ARG A 103 12.63 -11.69 -6.94
C ARG A 103 12.02 -12.16 -8.26
N ASP A 104 11.00 -13.00 -8.18
CA ASP A 104 10.22 -13.46 -9.33
C ASP A 104 8.89 -12.69 -9.36
N LEU A 105 8.68 -11.91 -10.41
CA LEU A 105 7.49 -11.10 -10.56
C LEU A 105 6.20 -11.94 -10.61
N LYS A 106 6.27 -13.13 -11.22
CA LYS A 106 5.11 -14.04 -11.31
C LYS A 106 4.66 -14.55 -9.94
N ASN A 107 5.59 -14.65 -8.99
CA ASN A 107 5.33 -15.12 -7.64
C ASN A 107 5.11 -13.96 -6.65
N LEU A 108 5.26 -12.72 -7.10
CA LEU A 108 5.08 -11.56 -6.24
C LEU A 108 3.59 -11.27 -6.03
N PRO A 109 3.06 -11.39 -4.80
CA PRO A 109 1.67 -11.11 -4.53
C PRO A 109 1.33 -9.64 -4.76
N LEU A 110 0.08 -9.37 -5.14
CA LEU A 110 -0.40 -8.02 -5.34
C LEU A 110 -0.59 -7.28 -4.01
N ASN A 111 -1.04 -8.00 -2.99
CA ASN A 111 -1.35 -7.49 -1.65
C ASN A 111 -2.38 -6.33 -1.67
N ASP A 112 -3.36 -6.44 -2.55
CA ASP A 112 -4.42 -5.45 -2.74
C ASP A 112 -5.55 -5.55 -1.70
N VAL A 113 -5.56 -6.59 -0.89
CA VAL A 113 -6.54 -6.83 0.17
C VAL A 113 -5.84 -7.04 1.49
N VAL A 114 -6.28 -6.33 2.51
CA VAL A 114 -5.80 -6.50 3.89
C VAL A 114 -6.95 -6.86 4.81
N SER A 115 -6.83 -7.99 5.50
CA SER A 115 -7.82 -8.44 6.48
C SER A 115 -7.48 -7.90 7.86
N TYR A 116 -8.46 -7.31 8.49
CA TYR A 116 -8.39 -6.80 9.85
C TYR A 116 -9.33 -7.60 10.75
N LYS A 117 -8.90 -7.83 11.98
CA LYS A 117 -9.69 -8.45 13.04
C LYS A 117 -9.91 -7.43 14.14
N ILE A 118 -11.15 -7.25 14.56
CA ILE A 118 -11.52 -6.50 15.76
C ILE A 118 -11.97 -7.46 16.82
N SER A 119 -11.43 -7.30 18.03
CA SER A 119 -11.86 -7.99 19.24
C SER A 119 -12.36 -6.97 20.25
N VAL A 120 -13.48 -7.25 20.90
CA VAL A 120 -14.12 -6.41 21.92
C VAL A 120 -14.11 -7.18 23.25
N LEU A 121 -13.55 -6.57 24.28
CA LEU A 121 -13.42 -7.16 25.59
C LEU A 121 -14.01 -6.23 26.67
N SER A 122 -14.55 -6.82 27.74
CA SER A 122 -14.85 -6.15 29.01
C SER A 122 -14.30 -7.01 30.12
N ASP A 123 -13.63 -6.42 31.10
CA ASP A 123 -12.95 -7.11 32.21
C ASP A 123 -12.06 -8.29 31.78
N GLY A 124 -11.33 -8.11 30.65
CA GLY A 124 -10.49 -9.14 30.08
C GLY A 124 -11.22 -10.29 29.37
N LYS A 125 -12.56 -10.32 29.42
CA LYS A 125 -13.38 -11.34 28.78
C LYS A 125 -13.74 -10.91 27.35
N LEU A 126 -13.53 -11.79 26.37
CA LEU A 126 -13.93 -11.57 25.01
C LEU A 126 -15.47 -11.58 24.87
N LEU A 127 -16.04 -10.45 24.45
CA LEU A 127 -17.47 -10.29 24.21
C LEU A 127 -17.83 -10.56 22.75
N ALA A 128 -17.03 -10.04 21.83
CA ALA A 128 -17.27 -10.18 20.40
C ALA A 128 -15.96 -10.10 19.61
N LYS A 129 -15.98 -10.70 18.43
CA LYS A 129 -14.92 -10.53 17.42
C LYS A 129 -15.52 -10.49 16.03
N THR A 130 -14.92 -9.72 15.15
CA THR A 130 -15.29 -9.67 13.72
C THR A 130 -14.05 -9.48 12.86
N THR A 131 -14.16 -9.83 11.61
CA THR A 131 -13.11 -9.61 10.59
C THR A 131 -13.72 -8.84 9.43
N PHE A 132 -12.92 -7.94 8.85
CA PHE A 132 -13.30 -7.24 7.63
C PHE A 132 -12.07 -7.01 6.75
N ASN A 133 -12.32 -6.79 5.47
CA ASN A 133 -11.28 -6.56 4.48
C ASN A 133 -11.27 -5.09 4.05
N ARG A 134 -10.06 -4.54 3.89
CA ARG A 134 -9.86 -3.27 3.18
C ARG A 134 -9.17 -3.56 1.85
N PHE A 135 -9.72 -2.95 0.81
CA PHE A 135 -9.22 -3.09 -0.56
C PHE A 135 -8.40 -1.85 -0.91
N TYR A 136 -7.16 -2.05 -1.35
CA TYR A 136 -6.24 -1.00 -1.79
C TYR A 136 -6.26 -0.79 -3.29
N LYS A 137 -6.86 -1.71 -4.03
CA LYS A 137 -7.15 -1.63 -5.45
C LYS A 137 -8.66 -1.68 -5.67
N ASN A 138 -9.18 -0.74 -6.45
CA ASN A 138 -10.58 -0.79 -6.87
C ASN A 138 -10.83 -2.04 -7.75
N TYR A 139 -12.03 -2.57 -7.68
CA TYR A 139 -12.40 -3.81 -8.39
C TYR A 139 -12.31 -3.69 -9.91
N ASN A 140 -12.51 -2.48 -10.47
CA ASN A 140 -12.44 -2.18 -11.90
C ASN A 140 -11.00 -1.98 -12.42
N ILE A 141 -10.00 -2.00 -11.56
CA ILE A 141 -8.60 -1.91 -11.97
C ILE A 141 -8.08 -3.30 -12.29
N ASN A 142 -7.67 -3.47 -13.52
CA ASN A 142 -6.97 -4.66 -14.02
C ASN A 142 -5.45 -4.48 -13.90
N TYR A 143 -4.72 -5.57 -13.95
CA TYR A 143 -3.26 -5.54 -14.01
C TYR A 143 -2.69 -6.72 -14.79
N TYR A 144 -1.48 -6.55 -15.31
CA TYR A 144 -0.68 -7.63 -15.86
C TYR A 144 0.82 -7.37 -15.71
N ASP A 145 1.59 -8.45 -15.75
CA ASP A 145 3.02 -8.44 -15.60
C ASP A 145 3.72 -8.32 -16.96
N ILE A 146 4.82 -7.57 -16.99
CA ILE A 146 5.67 -7.37 -18.15
C ILE A 146 7.07 -7.85 -17.78
N LEU A 147 7.55 -8.84 -18.52
CA LEU A 147 8.87 -9.42 -18.32
C LEU A 147 9.77 -9.04 -19.50
N ARG A 148 10.79 -8.23 -19.22
CA ARG A 148 11.86 -7.85 -20.14
C ARG A 148 13.19 -8.11 -19.46
N ASP A 149 14.25 -8.28 -20.22
CA ASP A 149 15.58 -8.52 -19.66
C ASP A 149 16.16 -7.25 -19.03
N SER A 150 15.90 -6.07 -19.65
CA SER A 150 16.36 -4.76 -19.19
C SER A 150 15.55 -4.24 -17.99
N TRP A 151 14.23 -4.48 -17.97
CA TRP A 151 13.33 -4.07 -16.92
C TRP A 151 12.15 -5.03 -16.79
N GLN A 152 11.54 -5.09 -15.61
CA GLN A 152 10.32 -5.82 -15.38
C GLN A 152 9.28 -4.88 -14.79
N GLY A 153 8.01 -5.11 -15.06
CA GLY A 153 6.97 -4.19 -14.62
C GLY A 153 5.63 -4.84 -14.39
N ARG A 154 4.80 -4.14 -13.62
CA ARG A 154 3.38 -4.43 -13.44
C ARG A 154 2.58 -3.22 -13.83
N LEU A 155 1.74 -3.37 -14.83
CA LEU A 155 0.85 -2.34 -15.32
C LEU A 155 -0.51 -2.46 -14.62
N PHE A 156 -1.05 -1.32 -14.17
CA PHE A 156 -2.42 -1.21 -13.66
C PHE A 156 -3.22 -0.26 -14.54
N TYR A 157 -4.43 -0.64 -14.88
CA TYR A 157 -5.29 0.13 -15.77
C TYR A 157 -6.76 -0.20 -15.54
N GLU A 158 -7.60 0.73 -15.84
CA GLU A 158 -9.04 0.54 -15.95
C GLU A 158 -9.40 0.41 -17.44
N GLU A 159 -10.23 -0.55 -17.78
CA GLU A 159 -10.79 -0.62 -19.13
C GLU A 159 -11.76 0.53 -19.34
N ASP A 160 -11.39 1.45 -20.21
CA ASP A 160 -12.20 2.62 -20.57
C ASP A 160 -12.04 2.90 -22.07
N LYS A 161 -13.06 3.51 -22.66
CA LYS A 161 -13.02 3.95 -24.07
C LYS A 161 -12.13 5.17 -24.27
N ASN A 162 -11.90 5.95 -23.22
CA ASN A 162 -11.09 7.16 -23.26
C ASN A 162 -9.63 6.86 -22.93
N LYS A 163 -8.72 7.51 -23.64
CA LYS A 163 -7.30 7.47 -23.30
C LYS A 163 -7.06 8.17 -21.96
N LYS A 164 -6.28 7.54 -21.09
CA LYS A 164 -5.94 8.06 -19.77
C LYS A 164 -4.49 8.52 -19.69
N PRO A 165 -4.20 9.52 -18.85
CA PRO A 165 -2.82 9.88 -18.53
C PRO A 165 -2.14 8.70 -17.85
N ALA A 166 -0.81 8.60 -18.00
CA ALA A 166 -0.05 7.51 -17.43
C ALA A 166 1.08 7.97 -16.51
N ILE A 167 1.48 7.11 -15.57
CA ILE A 167 2.59 7.37 -14.64
C ILE A 167 3.49 6.15 -14.58
N ILE A 168 4.78 6.34 -14.85
CA ILE A 168 5.82 5.35 -14.59
C ILE A 168 6.28 5.53 -13.14
N VAL A 169 6.34 4.43 -12.38
CA VAL A 169 6.63 4.45 -10.94
C VAL A 169 7.89 3.63 -10.63
N LEU A 170 8.85 4.27 -9.97
CA LEU A 170 10.12 3.66 -9.59
C LEU A 170 10.30 3.64 -8.06
N SER A 171 10.75 2.49 -7.54
CA SER A 171 11.17 2.35 -6.15
C SER A 171 12.62 2.84 -5.94
N GLY A 172 13.09 2.81 -4.69
CA GLY A 172 14.42 3.25 -4.29
C GLY A 172 15.49 2.15 -4.33
N SER A 173 16.45 2.28 -3.41
CA SER A 173 17.62 1.40 -3.28
C SER A 173 17.34 -0.04 -2.83
N ASP A 174 16.11 -0.34 -2.47
CA ASP A 174 15.73 -1.70 -2.07
C ASP A 174 15.78 -2.70 -3.25
N GLY A 175 15.65 -2.19 -4.47
CA GLY A 175 15.49 -3.01 -5.67
C GLY A 175 14.12 -3.69 -5.72
N GLY A 176 13.89 -4.40 -6.80
CA GLY A 176 12.61 -5.06 -7.05
C GLY A 176 11.47 -4.07 -7.35
N ILE A 177 10.24 -4.56 -7.32
CA ILE A 177 9.07 -3.78 -7.76
C ILE A 177 8.07 -3.52 -6.61
N GLU A 178 8.22 -4.19 -5.48
CA GLU A 178 7.19 -4.23 -4.42
C GLU A 178 6.69 -2.84 -3.99
N LYS A 179 7.61 -1.90 -3.73
CA LYS A 179 7.23 -0.54 -3.31
C LYS A 179 6.64 0.29 -4.46
N ALA A 180 7.19 0.15 -5.66
CA ALA A 180 6.65 0.81 -6.84
C ALA A 180 5.25 0.30 -7.18
N GLN A 181 5.03 -1.02 -7.08
CA GLN A 181 3.72 -1.63 -7.29
C GLN A 181 2.64 -1.04 -6.39
N ASN A 182 2.94 -0.80 -5.12
CA ASN A 182 1.93 -0.27 -4.19
C ASN A 182 1.52 1.15 -4.53
N ILE A 183 2.50 1.97 -4.88
CA ILE A 183 2.23 3.35 -5.30
C ILE A 183 1.46 3.36 -6.62
N ALA A 184 1.88 2.54 -7.58
CA ALA A 184 1.21 2.41 -8.86
C ALA A 184 -0.26 1.96 -8.68
N MET A 185 -0.49 0.95 -7.86
CA MET A 185 -1.83 0.46 -7.53
C MET A 185 -2.71 1.55 -6.91
N MET A 186 -2.18 2.35 -5.97
CA MET A 186 -2.92 3.45 -5.37
C MET A 186 -3.22 4.57 -6.37
N LEU A 187 -2.26 4.94 -7.22
CA LEU A 187 -2.45 5.96 -8.25
C LEU A 187 -3.46 5.51 -9.31
N SER A 188 -3.53 4.22 -9.63
CA SER A 188 -4.51 3.71 -10.60
C SER A 188 -5.95 3.92 -10.16
N ASN A 189 -6.23 3.92 -8.85
CA ASN A 189 -7.56 4.22 -8.30
C ASN A 189 -8.03 5.67 -8.58
N HIS A 190 -7.11 6.53 -8.99
CA HIS A 190 -7.36 7.94 -9.30
C HIS A 190 -7.40 8.25 -10.81
N GLY A 191 -7.63 7.22 -11.62
CA GLY A 191 -7.86 7.38 -13.06
C GLY A 191 -6.59 7.44 -13.92
N PHE A 192 -5.44 7.03 -13.38
CA PHE A 192 -4.20 6.91 -14.14
C PHE A 192 -3.98 5.48 -14.62
N VAL A 193 -3.41 5.32 -15.81
CA VAL A 193 -2.69 4.09 -16.15
C VAL A 193 -1.34 4.15 -15.47
N THR A 194 -0.97 3.13 -14.69
CA THR A 194 0.27 3.19 -13.93
C THR A 194 1.16 1.99 -14.21
N LEU A 195 2.43 2.24 -14.44
CA LEU A 195 3.43 1.21 -14.70
C LEU A 195 4.49 1.23 -13.60
N ALA A 196 4.38 0.32 -12.65
CA ALA A 196 5.47 0.05 -11.72
C ALA A 196 6.59 -0.67 -12.45
N ILE A 197 7.83 -0.19 -12.34
CA ILE A 197 9.00 -0.86 -12.93
C ILE A 197 10.06 -1.21 -11.90
N SER A 198 10.66 -2.37 -12.06
CA SER A 198 11.93 -2.75 -11.47
C SER A 198 13.04 -2.56 -12.50
N TYR A 199 14.05 -1.80 -12.14
CA TYR A 199 15.23 -1.56 -12.97
C TYR A 199 16.46 -2.31 -12.46
N PHE A 200 16.36 -2.95 -11.28
CA PHE A 200 17.32 -3.92 -10.73
C PHE A 200 16.68 -4.74 -9.61
N GLY A 201 17.28 -5.86 -9.25
CA GLY A 201 16.93 -6.63 -8.06
C GLY A 201 15.88 -7.73 -8.28
N MET A 202 15.23 -7.82 -9.43
CA MET A 202 14.41 -8.98 -9.81
C MET A 202 15.24 -10.06 -10.51
N ASN A 203 14.66 -11.26 -10.71
CA ASN A 203 15.28 -12.32 -11.49
C ASN A 203 15.66 -11.81 -12.90
N ASN A 204 16.78 -12.25 -13.41
CA ASN A 204 17.36 -11.83 -14.70
C ASN A 204 17.79 -10.36 -14.77
N GLN A 205 17.75 -9.63 -13.65
CA GLN A 205 18.28 -8.28 -13.56
C GLN A 205 19.57 -8.24 -12.74
N LYS A 206 20.31 -7.13 -12.82
CA LYS A 206 21.42 -6.89 -11.89
C LYS A 206 20.94 -6.96 -10.45
N SER A 207 21.66 -7.65 -9.59
CA SER A 207 21.33 -7.78 -8.17
C SER A 207 21.70 -6.56 -7.34
N SER A 208 22.51 -5.65 -7.90
CA SER A 208 23.01 -4.43 -7.25
C SER A 208 22.67 -3.20 -8.08
N LEU A 209 22.54 -2.07 -7.39
CA LEU A 209 22.35 -0.76 -8.01
C LEU A 209 23.72 -0.22 -8.46
N ASP A 210 24.25 -0.78 -9.53
CA ASP A 210 25.55 -0.39 -10.12
C ASP A 210 25.44 -0.36 -11.63
N ARG A 211 25.72 0.82 -12.24
CA ARG A 211 25.69 1.05 -13.69
C ARG A 211 24.38 0.58 -14.34
N ILE A 212 23.26 1.05 -13.80
CA ILE A 212 21.96 0.77 -14.37
C ILE A 212 21.73 1.69 -15.56
N PRO A 213 21.47 1.14 -16.77
CA PRO A 213 21.25 1.95 -17.97
C PRO A 213 19.98 2.79 -17.86
N LEU A 214 20.03 4.06 -18.24
CA LEU A 214 18.85 4.94 -18.30
C LEU A 214 17.84 4.48 -19.35
N GLU A 215 18.30 3.73 -20.33
CA GLU A 215 17.51 3.10 -21.39
C GLU A 215 16.39 2.20 -20.85
N ASN A 216 16.54 1.67 -19.64
CA ASN A 216 15.47 0.91 -18.99
C ASN A 216 14.19 1.74 -18.82
N ILE A 217 14.32 3.04 -18.45
CA ILE A 217 13.15 3.95 -18.36
C ILE A 217 12.67 4.31 -19.78
N GLU A 218 13.59 4.53 -20.71
CA GLU A 218 13.23 4.86 -22.10
C GLU A 218 12.41 3.74 -22.75
N GLU A 219 12.83 2.50 -22.58
CA GLU A 219 12.09 1.33 -23.06
C GLU A 219 10.71 1.21 -22.41
N ALA A 220 10.60 1.44 -21.09
CA ALA A 220 9.33 1.45 -20.39
C ALA A 220 8.42 2.58 -20.88
N LEU A 221 8.99 3.76 -21.15
CA LEU A 221 8.27 4.89 -21.74
C LEU A 221 7.76 4.57 -23.15
N LYS A 222 8.61 4.02 -24.01
CA LYS A 222 8.24 3.58 -25.37
C LYS A 222 7.16 2.49 -25.34
N TYR A 223 7.21 1.62 -24.33
CA TYR A 223 6.20 0.60 -24.13
C TYR A 223 4.84 1.21 -23.79
N ILE A 224 4.78 2.08 -22.76
CA ILE A 224 3.50 2.64 -22.30
C ILE A 224 2.88 3.59 -23.35
N GLN A 225 3.70 4.29 -24.14
CA GLN A 225 3.25 5.17 -25.23
C GLN A 225 2.50 4.41 -26.34
N LYS A 226 2.79 3.12 -26.54
CA LYS A 226 2.15 2.28 -27.57
C LYS A 226 0.81 1.71 -27.16
N LEU A 227 0.44 1.81 -25.87
CA LEU A 227 -0.84 1.30 -25.38
C LEU A 227 -1.99 2.16 -25.87
N THR A 228 -2.99 1.53 -26.48
CA THR A 228 -4.13 2.23 -27.13
C THR A 228 -4.98 3.04 -26.17
N PHE A 229 -5.00 2.65 -24.90
CA PHE A 229 -5.74 3.31 -23.84
C PHE A 229 -4.93 4.36 -23.06
N VAL A 230 -3.70 4.64 -23.49
CA VAL A 230 -2.83 5.67 -22.89
C VAL A 230 -2.84 6.94 -23.74
N ASP A 231 -2.98 8.10 -23.10
CA ASP A 231 -2.70 9.40 -23.69
C ASP A 231 -1.18 9.64 -23.67
N SER A 232 -0.53 9.35 -24.79
CA SER A 232 0.93 9.47 -24.94
C SER A 232 1.47 10.89 -24.75
N ALA A 233 0.59 11.90 -24.82
CA ALA A 233 0.95 13.29 -24.54
C ALA A 233 0.93 13.63 -23.05
N LYS A 234 0.43 12.72 -22.18
CA LYS A 234 0.23 12.95 -20.75
C LYS A 234 0.87 11.84 -19.91
N ILE A 235 2.17 11.68 -20.03
CA ILE A 235 2.93 10.70 -19.25
C ILE A 235 3.78 11.40 -18.20
N GLY A 236 3.62 10.99 -16.95
CA GLY A 236 4.42 11.42 -15.82
C GLY A 236 5.34 10.32 -15.30
N ILE A 237 6.25 10.70 -14.41
CA ILE A 237 7.13 9.77 -13.70
C ILE A 237 7.08 10.05 -12.19
N TYR A 238 7.01 9.00 -11.41
CA TYR A 238 7.18 9.05 -9.96
C TYR A 238 8.42 8.26 -9.57
N GLY A 239 9.37 8.90 -8.88
CA GLY A 239 10.54 8.25 -8.35
C GLY A 239 10.69 8.47 -6.85
N ARG A 240 11.15 7.45 -6.13
CA ARG A 240 11.43 7.53 -4.69
C ARG A 240 12.90 7.24 -4.39
N SER A 241 13.56 8.10 -3.59
CA SER A 241 14.95 7.92 -3.14
C SER A 241 15.88 7.70 -4.35
N LYS A 242 16.60 6.59 -4.46
CA LYS A 242 17.41 6.27 -5.65
C LYS A 242 16.60 6.20 -6.95
N GLY A 243 15.33 5.84 -6.91
CA GLY A 243 14.44 5.94 -8.06
C GLY A 243 14.13 7.39 -8.46
N ALA A 244 14.10 8.32 -7.49
CA ALA A 244 13.96 9.74 -7.78
C ALA A 244 15.23 10.31 -8.46
N GLU A 245 16.41 9.96 -7.92
CA GLU A 245 17.69 10.30 -8.54
C GLU A 245 17.79 9.74 -9.97
N TYR A 246 17.44 8.48 -10.17
CA TYR A 246 17.46 7.81 -11.46
C TYR A 246 16.46 8.44 -12.45
N SER A 247 15.27 8.83 -11.97
CA SER A 247 14.29 9.58 -12.75
C SER A 247 14.80 10.96 -13.15
N LEU A 248 15.45 11.68 -12.22
CA LEU A 248 16.02 13.00 -12.49
C LEU A 248 17.12 12.92 -13.57
N MET A 249 18.00 11.94 -13.47
CA MET A 249 19.02 11.69 -14.51
C MET A 249 18.39 11.41 -15.88
N PHE A 250 17.33 10.62 -15.92
CA PHE A 250 16.59 10.34 -17.15
C PHE A 250 16.05 11.64 -17.78
N LEU A 251 15.39 12.48 -16.97
CA LEU A 251 14.78 13.73 -17.43
C LEU A 251 15.79 14.75 -17.97
N THR A 252 17.08 14.63 -17.63
CA THR A 252 18.13 15.50 -18.20
C THR A 252 18.58 15.09 -19.61
N LYS A 253 18.21 13.90 -20.08
CA LYS A 253 18.70 13.31 -21.33
C LYS A 253 17.62 12.87 -22.30
N TYR A 254 16.41 12.62 -21.79
CA TYR A 254 15.33 12.06 -22.58
C TYR A 254 14.05 12.89 -22.45
N ASP A 255 13.35 13.01 -23.56
CA ASP A 255 12.05 13.69 -23.65
C ASP A 255 10.90 12.70 -23.48
N GLY A 256 9.66 13.23 -23.46
CA GLY A 256 8.41 12.44 -23.44
C GLY A 256 7.73 12.34 -22.09
N ILE A 257 8.39 12.72 -21.00
CA ILE A 257 7.77 12.88 -19.68
C ILE A 257 7.32 14.33 -19.50
N LYS A 258 6.06 14.52 -19.08
CA LYS A 258 5.42 15.85 -18.93
C LYS A 258 5.45 16.39 -17.51
N CYS A 259 5.51 15.51 -16.51
CA CYS A 259 5.64 15.90 -15.12
C CYS A 259 6.41 14.84 -14.34
N ALA A 260 7.04 15.25 -13.26
CA ALA A 260 7.76 14.35 -12.36
C ALA A 260 7.42 14.64 -10.90
N VAL A 261 7.24 13.59 -10.14
CA VAL A 261 7.16 13.64 -8.67
C VAL A 261 8.36 12.88 -8.13
N LEU A 262 9.28 13.63 -7.52
CA LEU A 262 10.54 13.10 -6.99
C LEU A 262 10.48 13.11 -5.47
N ASN A 263 10.22 11.95 -4.88
CA ASN A 263 10.12 11.80 -3.45
C ASN A 263 11.49 11.51 -2.84
N SER A 264 12.00 12.42 -2.01
CA SER A 264 13.33 12.37 -1.40
C SER A 264 14.44 12.21 -2.44
N PRO A 265 14.53 13.12 -3.42
CA PRO A 265 15.59 13.08 -4.43
C PRO A 265 16.93 13.47 -3.81
N SER A 266 18.01 13.11 -4.51
CA SER A 266 19.32 13.70 -4.31
C SER A 266 19.60 14.72 -5.43
N ASP A 267 20.29 15.80 -5.10
CA ASP A 267 20.80 16.79 -6.03
C ASP A 267 22.08 16.32 -6.75
N ARG A 268 22.62 15.19 -6.32
CA ARG A 268 23.87 14.58 -6.83
C ARG A 268 23.67 13.12 -7.14
N VAL A 269 24.38 12.65 -8.13
CA VAL A 269 24.52 11.24 -8.45
C VAL A 269 25.54 10.64 -7.52
N TYR A 270 25.07 9.87 -6.54
CA TYR A 270 25.97 9.10 -5.68
C TYR A 270 26.33 7.76 -6.32
N GLU A 271 27.49 7.23 -5.93
CA GLU A 271 27.88 5.87 -6.34
C GLU A 271 26.77 4.86 -6.11
N GLY A 272 26.68 3.90 -7.01
CA GLY A 272 25.77 2.78 -6.87
C GLY A 272 26.07 1.97 -5.62
N LEU A 273 25.07 1.28 -5.09
CA LEU A 273 25.24 0.37 -3.95
C LEU A 273 25.78 -0.96 -4.46
N LYS A 274 27.07 -1.21 -4.26
CA LYS A 274 27.72 -2.51 -4.54
C LYS A 274 27.58 -3.44 -3.34
N GLY A 275 27.06 -4.64 -3.61
CA GLY A 275 27.13 -5.76 -2.68
C GLY A 275 26.08 -5.77 -1.57
N LYS A 276 25.96 -6.93 -0.95
CA LYS A 276 25.21 -7.10 0.29
C LYS A 276 25.86 -6.22 1.36
N ARG A 277 25.13 -5.27 1.93
CA ARG A 277 25.46 -4.81 3.28
C ARG A 277 25.35 -6.04 4.18
N ASN A 278 26.47 -6.65 4.51
CA ASN A 278 26.51 -7.51 5.67
C ASN A 278 26.19 -6.60 6.86
N SER A 279 24.94 -6.65 7.29
CA SER A 279 24.56 -6.15 8.61
C SER A 279 25.33 -7.00 9.62
N LYS A 280 26.39 -6.43 10.17
CA LYS A 280 26.90 -6.87 11.47
C LYS A 280 25.93 -6.40 12.54
#